data_c427339e193b969a12dc6e74d62c29ae
#
_entry.id   c427339e193b969a12dc6e74d62c29ae
#
_cell.length_a   1.000
_cell.length_b   1.000
_cell.length_c   1.000
_cell.angle_alpha   90.00
_cell.angle_beta   90.00
_cell.angle_gamma   90.00
#
_symmetry.space_group_name_H-M   'P 1'
#
loop_
_entity.id
_entity.type
_entity.pdbx_description
1 polymer ?
#
loop_
_entity_poly.entity_id
_entity_poly.type
_entity_poly.pdbx_seq_one_letter_code
_entity_poly.pdbx_strand_id
1 'polypeptide(L)'
;MDLIRVRKLLAQGRAVLRFADHAIIEGRKDGLTSEDLEETVFRGEIIEDYGMRGLLLSFTQSDGIPCHIVLEYVPGTDEVSVVTAYVPDAKLWQSNWKKRKRRKRK
;
A
#
# COMPACT_ATOMS: atom_id res chain seq x y z
N MET A 1 12.30 -1.38 -2.63
CA MET A 1 11.51 -2.59 -3.03
C MET A 1 11.46 -2.70 -4.54
N ASP A 2 11.70 -3.87 -5.06
CA ASP A 2 11.52 -4.14 -6.49
C ASP A 2 10.06 -4.58 -6.75
N LEU A 3 9.20 -3.60 -6.98
CA LEU A 3 7.76 -3.84 -7.13
C LEU A 3 7.44 -4.62 -8.41
N ILE A 4 8.20 -4.42 -9.48
CA ILE A 4 8.01 -5.15 -10.73
C ILE A 4 8.23 -6.65 -10.48
N ARG A 5 9.31 -6.99 -9.78
CA ARG A 5 9.59 -8.38 -9.43
C ARG A 5 8.54 -8.98 -8.50
N VAL A 6 8.12 -8.22 -7.48
CA VAL A 6 7.07 -8.67 -6.54
C VAL A 6 5.78 -9.00 -7.30
N ARG A 7 5.34 -8.10 -8.17
CA ARG A 7 4.14 -8.31 -8.99
C ARG A 7 4.28 -9.52 -9.91
N LYS A 8 5.45 -9.72 -10.49
CA LYS A 8 5.73 -10.86 -11.34
C LYS A 8 5.64 -12.18 -10.58
N LEU A 9 6.23 -12.24 -9.38
CA LEU A 9 6.16 -13.43 -8.52
C LEU A 9 4.72 -13.76 -8.16
N LEU A 10 3.93 -12.77 -7.80
CA LEU A 10 2.50 -12.96 -7.49
C LEU A 10 1.73 -13.45 -8.72
N ALA A 11 1.94 -12.84 -9.87
CA ALA A 11 1.24 -13.21 -11.12
C ALA A 11 1.60 -14.63 -11.57
N GLN A 12 2.82 -15.09 -11.29
CA GLN A 12 3.29 -16.43 -11.64
C GLN A 12 2.92 -17.50 -10.60
N GLY A 13 2.25 -17.12 -9.52
CA GLY A 13 1.93 -18.05 -8.44
C GLY A 13 3.15 -18.49 -7.63
N ARG A 14 4.27 -17.75 -7.72
CA ARG A 14 5.51 -18.07 -7.00
C ARG A 14 5.61 -17.37 -5.65
N ALA A 15 4.70 -16.49 -5.37
CA ALA A 15 4.52 -15.85 -4.07
C ALA A 15 3.04 -15.74 -3.77
N VAL A 16 2.69 -15.75 -2.49
CA VAL A 16 1.33 -15.62 -1.99
C VAL A 16 1.15 -14.25 -1.38
N LEU A 17 0.05 -13.58 -1.74
CA LEU A 17 -0.33 -12.30 -1.14
C LEU A 17 -1.11 -12.55 0.15
N ARG A 18 -0.64 -11.96 1.24
CA ARG A 18 -1.31 -12.01 2.54
C ARG A 18 -1.69 -10.62 3.01
N PHE A 19 -2.79 -10.56 3.72
CA PHE A 19 -3.27 -9.33 4.35
C PHE A 19 -3.17 -9.49 5.85
N ALA A 20 -2.39 -8.64 6.51
CA ALA A 20 -2.38 -8.60 7.97
C ALA A 20 -3.79 -8.20 8.47
N ASP A 21 -4.23 -8.78 9.58
CA ASP A 21 -5.52 -8.43 10.17
C ASP A 21 -5.64 -6.93 10.41
N HIS A 22 -4.56 -6.31 10.89
CA HIS A 22 -4.48 -4.87 11.09
C HIS A 22 -4.78 -4.09 9.80
N ALA A 23 -4.26 -4.52 8.67
CA ALA A 23 -4.49 -3.85 7.38
C ALA A 23 -5.97 -3.92 6.98
N ILE A 24 -6.59 -5.08 7.14
CA ILE A 24 -8.01 -5.28 6.84
C ILE A 24 -8.87 -4.42 7.75
N ILE A 25 -8.62 -4.45 9.04
CA ILE A 25 -9.42 -3.75 10.05
C ILE A 25 -9.29 -2.23 9.86
N GLU A 26 -8.08 -1.72 9.79
CA GLU A 26 -7.83 -0.29 9.66
C GLU A 26 -8.32 0.24 8.29
N GLY A 27 -8.07 -0.50 7.23
CA GLY A 27 -8.58 -0.13 5.91
C GLY A 27 -10.10 -0.05 5.89
N ARG A 28 -10.78 -1.02 6.50
CA ARG A 28 -12.23 -1.05 6.57
C ARG A 28 -12.81 0.13 7.35
N LYS A 29 -12.16 0.56 8.42
CA LYS A 29 -12.57 1.77 9.17
C LYS A 29 -12.57 3.00 8.27
N ASP A 30 -11.69 3.06 7.30
CA ASP A 30 -11.58 4.15 6.34
C ASP A 30 -12.42 3.92 5.07
N GLY A 31 -13.21 2.86 5.02
CA GLY A 31 -14.06 2.54 3.88
C GLY A 31 -13.36 1.79 2.75
N LEU A 32 -12.16 1.27 2.97
CA LEU A 32 -11.43 0.48 1.97
C LEU A 32 -11.84 -0.99 2.05
N THR A 33 -12.05 -1.60 0.89
CA THR A 33 -12.33 -3.04 0.78
C THR A 33 -11.03 -3.81 0.59
N SER A 34 -11.06 -5.13 0.81
CA SER A 34 -9.90 -5.97 0.51
C SER A 34 -9.53 -5.92 -0.99
N GLU A 35 -10.51 -5.71 -1.86
CA GLU A 35 -10.28 -5.53 -3.29
C GLU A 35 -9.51 -4.23 -3.58
N ASP A 36 -9.82 -3.15 -2.87
CA ASP A 36 -9.08 -1.89 -2.98
C ASP A 36 -7.61 -2.08 -2.60
N LEU A 37 -7.35 -2.85 -1.55
CA LEU A 37 -6.00 -3.16 -1.10
C LEU A 37 -5.24 -4.00 -2.13
N GLU A 38 -5.89 -5.04 -2.64
CA GLU A 38 -5.31 -5.91 -3.67
C GLU A 38 -4.99 -5.13 -4.95
N GLU A 39 -5.89 -4.28 -5.40
CA GLU A 39 -5.64 -3.41 -6.54
C GLU A 39 -4.44 -2.50 -6.34
N THR A 40 -4.28 -1.98 -5.13
CA THR A 40 -3.15 -1.13 -4.81
C THR A 40 -1.83 -1.89 -4.91
N VAL A 41 -1.82 -3.18 -4.54
CA VAL A 41 -0.64 -4.03 -4.73
C VAL A 41 -0.25 -4.10 -6.21
N PHE A 42 -1.21 -4.27 -7.10
CA PHE A 42 -0.94 -4.48 -8.52
C PHE A 42 -0.84 -3.21 -9.35
N ARG A 43 -1.46 -2.12 -8.92
CA ARG A 43 -1.54 -0.87 -9.70
C ARG A 43 -0.96 0.35 -9.00
N GLY A 44 -0.70 0.25 -7.71
CA GLY A 44 -0.19 1.39 -6.94
C GLY A 44 1.22 1.79 -7.34
N GLU A 45 1.55 3.02 -7.05
CA GLU A 45 2.89 3.55 -7.26
C GLU A 45 3.62 3.60 -5.91
N ILE A 46 4.90 3.22 -5.88
CA ILE A 46 5.71 3.40 -4.68
C ILE A 46 5.98 4.89 -4.48
N ILE A 47 5.58 5.41 -3.33
CA ILE A 47 5.81 6.80 -2.96
C ILE A 47 6.86 6.95 -1.84
N GLU A 48 7.07 5.90 -1.05
CA GLU A 48 8.18 5.80 -0.08
C GLU A 48 8.73 4.39 -0.14
N ASP A 49 10.04 4.26 -0.23
CA ASP A 49 10.72 2.98 -0.34
C ASP A 49 11.62 2.78 0.88
N TYR A 50 11.38 1.70 1.63
CA TYR A 50 12.12 1.33 2.83
C TYR A 50 12.87 0.01 2.65
N GLY A 51 13.21 -0.36 1.43
CA GLY A 51 13.87 -1.62 1.13
C GLY A 51 12.90 -2.78 1.07
N MET A 52 12.77 -3.56 2.14
CA MET A 52 11.83 -4.70 2.19
C MET A 52 10.38 -4.25 2.33
N ARG A 53 10.11 -3.00 2.67
CA ARG A 53 8.78 -2.41 2.72
C ARG A 53 8.70 -1.24 1.77
N GLY A 54 7.52 -0.99 1.24
CA GLY A 54 7.22 0.16 0.43
C GLY A 54 5.84 0.71 0.77
N LEU A 55 5.69 2.03 0.71
CA LEU A 55 4.39 2.68 0.81
C LEU A 55 3.89 2.91 -0.60
N LEU A 56 2.72 2.35 -0.91
CA LEU A 56 2.11 2.43 -2.23
C LEU A 56 0.87 3.30 -2.18
N LEU A 57 0.64 4.04 -3.25
CA LEU A 57 -0.55 4.86 -3.46
C LEU A 57 -1.31 4.38 -4.67
N SER A 58 -2.61 4.21 -4.54
CA SER A 58 -3.53 4.15 -5.67
C SER A 58 -4.82 4.89 -5.33
N PHE A 59 -5.71 4.95 -6.31
CA PHE A 59 -7.03 5.53 -6.11
C PHE A 59 -8.07 4.44 -6.36
N THR A 60 -9.08 4.36 -5.46
CA THR A 60 -10.11 3.34 -5.59
C THR A 60 -10.86 3.52 -6.91
N GLN A 61 -11.20 2.41 -7.56
CA GLN A 61 -11.90 2.48 -8.86
C GLN A 61 -13.33 2.99 -8.72
N SER A 62 -13.99 2.70 -7.60
CA SER A 62 -15.36 3.12 -7.38
C SER A 62 -15.49 4.63 -7.19
N ASP A 63 -14.65 5.22 -6.32
CA ASP A 63 -14.84 6.58 -5.85
C ASP A 63 -13.62 7.50 -6.05
N GLY A 64 -12.51 6.97 -6.56
CA GLY A 64 -11.29 7.75 -6.73
C GLY A 64 -10.68 8.21 -5.41
N ILE A 65 -10.92 7.48 -4.32
CA ILE A 65 -10.40 7.80 -2.99
C ILE A 65 -8.94 7.38 -2.92
N PRO A 66 -8.03 8.22 -2.41
CA PRO A 66 -6.63 7.82 -2.25
C PRO A 66 -6.51 6.68 -1.24
N CYS A 67 -5.74 5.67 -1.59
CA CYS A 67 -5.50 4.49 -0.78
C CYS A 67 -3.99 4.33 -0.61
N HIS A 68 -3.55 4.30 0.64
CA HIS A 68 -2.17 3.97 0.99
C HIS A 68 -2.11 2.57 1.57
N ILE A 69 -1.15 1.78 1.12
CA ILE A 69 -0.82 0.51 1.77
C ILE A 69 0.68 0.45 2.02
N VAL A 70 1.07 -0.24 3.08
CA VAL A 70 2.45 -0.67 3.28
C VAL A 70 2.55 -2.12 2.83
N LEU A 71 3.38 -2.37 1.84
CA LEU A 71 3.66 -3.69 1.31
C LEU A 71 5.03 -4.15 1.80
N GLU A 72 5.13 -5.42 2.19
CA GLU A 72 6.38 -6.03 2.63
C GLU A 72 6.71 -7.25 1.80
N TYR A 73 7.95 -7.34 1.36
CA TYR A 73 8.49 -8.54 0.73
C TYR A 73 9.93 -8.74 1.17
N VAL A 74 10.22 -9.89 1.76
CA VAL A 74 11.57 -10.31 2.11
C VAL A 74 12.10 -11.20 0.99
N PRO A 75 13.15 -10.78 0.25
CA PRO A 75 13.71 -11.58 -0.84
C PRO A 75 14.05 -13.01 -0.39
N GLY A 76 13.73 -13.98 -1.24
CA GLY A 76 13.94 -15.40 -0.94
C GLY A 76 12.78 -16.07 -0.21
N THR A 77 11.75 -15.32 0.15
CA THR A 77 10.51 -15.89 0.70
C THR A 77 9.45 -15.99 -0.39
N ASP A 78 8.37 -16.72 -0.10
CA ASP A 78 7.25 -16.90 -0.99
C ASP A 78 6.01 -16.10 -0.54
N GLU A 79 6.20 -15.09 0.30
CA GLU A 79 5.11 -14.37 0.94
C GLU A 79 5.27 -12.87 0.76
N VAL A 80 4.22 -12.22 0.25
CA VAL A 80 4.09 -10.77 0.13
C VAL A 80 2.96 -10.34 1.05
N SER A 81 3.21 -9.39 1.93
CA SER A 81 2.23 -8.98 2.95
C SER A 81 1.80 -7.54 2.80
N VAL A 82 0.49 -7.30 2.83
CA VAL A 82 -0.07 -5.97 3.08
C VAL A 82 -0.09 -5.79 4.60
N VAL A 83 0.81 -4.94 5.10
CA VAL A 83 1.05 -4.78 6.54
C VAL A 83 0.08 -3.79 7.17
N THR A 84 -0.22 -2.71 6.45
CA THR A 84 -1.17 -1.70 6.88
C THR A 84 -1.86 -1.06 5.67
N ALA A 85 -3.02 -0.46 5.91
CA ALA A 85 -3.79 0.24 4.88
C ALA A 85 -4.61 1.35 5.51
N TYR A 86 -4.74 2.46 4.81
CA TYR A 86 -5.53 3.60 5.29
C TYR A 86 -5.83 4.57 4.15
N VAL A 87 -6.82 5.43 4.34
CA VAL A 87 -7.00 6.62 3.52
C VAL A 87 -6.11 7.72 4.10
N PRO A 88 -5.20 8.30 3.32
CA PRO A 88 -4.29 9.32 3.85
C PRO A 88 -5.04 10.57 4.30
N ASP A 89 -4.64 11.11 5.45
CA ASP A 89 -5.24 12.31 6.03
C ASP A 89 -4.67 13.56 5.35
N ALA A 90 -5.55 14.41 4.85
CA ALA A 90 -5.18 15.67 4.21
C ALA A 90 -4.41 16.63 5.15
N LYS A 91 -4.50 16.44 6.46
CA LYS A 91 -3.70 17.19 7.44
C LYS A 91 -2.23 16.80 7.45
N LEU A 92 -1.93 15.55 7.04
CA LEU A 92 -0.59 14.97 7.11
C LEU A 92 0.08 14.87 5.74
N TRP A 93 -0.70 14.86 4.67
CA TRP A 93 -0.23 14.65 3.30
C TRP A 93 -0.56 15.83 2.41
N GLN A 94 0.32 16.10 1.43
CA GLN A 94 0.05 17.10 0.41
C GLN A 94 -1.09 16.64 -0.51
N SER A 95 -1.63 17.56 -1.31
CA SER A 95 -2.80 17.28 -2.16
C SER A 95 -2.59 16.16 -3.19
N ASN A 96 -1.34 15.83 -3.52
CA ASN A 96 -1.03 14.72 -4.41
C ASN A 96 -0.97 13.36 -3.68
N TRP A 97 -1.08 13.34 -2.36
CA TRP A 97 -1.03 12.16 -1.49
C TRP A 97 0.31 11.42 -1.53
N LYS A 98 1.34 11.98 -2.13
CA LYS A 98 2.65 11.35 -2.30
C LYS A 98 3.70 11.86 -1.34
N LYS A 99 3.53 13.09 -0.84
CA LYS A 99 4.50 13.74 0.04
C LYS A 99 3.84 14.13 1.35
N ARG A 100 4.57 13.87 2.43
CA ARG A 100 4.15 14.30 3.76
C ARG A 100 4.28 15.81 3.88
N LYS A 101 3.33 16.44 4.60
CA LYS A 101 3.43 17.85 4.94
C LYS A 101 4.54 18.06 5.96
N ARG A 102 5.25 19.18 5.83
CA ARG A 102 6.25 19.56 6.83
C ARG A 102 5.57 19.90 8.15
N ARG A 103 6.18 19.45 9.25
CA ARG A 103 5.80 19.93 10.56
C ARG A 103 6.21 21.41 10.68
N LYS A 104 5.29 22.25 11.15
CA LYS A 104 5.64 23.62 11.54
C LYS A 104 6.50 23.55 12.78
N ARG A 105 7.67 24.20 12.73
CA ARG A 105 8.46 24.45 13.93
C ARG A 105 7.86 25.66 14.64
N LYS A 106 7.79 25.56 15.94
CA LYS A 106 7.44 26.70 16.77
C LYS A 106 8.61 27.67 16.85
#